data_d28ddf66fad3c0e3623a26baeec0d586
#
_entry.id   d28ddf66fad3c0e3623a26baeec0d586
#
_cell.length_a   1.000
_cell.length_b   1.000
_cell.length_c   1.000
_cell.angle_alpha   90.00
_cell.angle_beta   90.00
_cell.angle_gamma   90.00
#
_symmetry.space_group_name_H-M   'P 1'
#
loop_
_entity.id
_entity.type
_entity.pdbx_description
1 polymer ?
#
loop_
_entity_poly.entity_id
_entity_poly.type
_entity_poly.pdbx_seq_one_letter_code
_entity_poly.pdbx_strand_id
1 'polypeptide(L)'
;YNLTKQIYVLPGATLTIEAGTVIASEASANGAGGLCVTNGAQIFVNGERHAPVVMTSSLDDGTWRASANEWGNLTLCGDAFIGFDGTTNSGGFPNNTLTPSASNQANMEGLVETAGDPSLNNYGGGNDDYDAGNLSYLSIRYAGRVLGLSNELNGLSLGAIGRNTKIHHIEVMNNVDDGIEIWGGTVDLKYVSIWNVGDDSFDVDQGWRGRAQFGLIVQGYSRNASQGSGLGDNIFEFDGAENSDAQPRTRAAIYNFTTIANTESGDGTTTWRDNASVQFRNNIFIGKGDKLVRADGDDGDGSSGYGHNGTLTLAERFETDAVGSDGIAYIDPVNAGASSMMDNLYQAQTDGKLAELSNNIISGFGDISDDPYYDIVPASMRVTNIETAELPIRSLVRA
;
A
#
# COMPACT_ATOMS: atom_id res chain seq x y z
N TYR A 1 -22.95 4.84 14.99
CA TYR A 1 -23.71 4.48 13.78
C TYR A 1 -23.52 3.00 13.51
N ASN A 2 -24.51 2.35 12.91
CA ASN A 2 -24.45 0.93 12.58
C ASN A 2 -24.50 0.74 11.05
N LEU A 3 -23.48 0.09 10.50
CA LEU A 3 -23.44 -0.32 9.10
C LEU A 3 -24.01 -1.72 8.97
N THR A 4 -25.10 -1.86 8.25
CA THR A 4 -25.78 -3.15 8.03
C THR A 4 -25.60 -3.67 6.60
N LYS A 5 -24.95 -2.88 5.73
CA LYS A 5 -24.67 -3.19 4.33
C LYS A 5 -23.57 -2.31 3.77
N GLN A 6 -23.11 -2.62 2.58
CA GLN A 6 -22.24 -1.73 1.81
C GLN A 6 -22.92 -0.39 1.54
N ILE A 7 -22.22 0.71 1.86
CA ILE A 7 -22.67 2.09 1.66
C ILE A 7 -21.72 2.75 0.66
N TYR A 8 -22.29 3.53 -0.25
CA TYR A 8 -21.53 4.31 -1.24
C TYR A 8 -21.80 5.80 -1.04
N VAL A 9 -20.73 6.59 -0.98
CA VAL A 9 -20.79 8.04 -1.13
C VAL A 9 -20.71 8.31 -2.62
N LEU A 10 -21.82 8.74 -3.21
CA LEU A 10 -21.95 8.86 -4.67
C LEU A 10 -21.21 10.08 -5.23
N PRO A 11 -20.85 10.11 -6.52
CA PRO A 11 -20.19 11.25 -7.14
C PRO A 11 -20.92 12.56 -6.89
N GLY A 12 -20.18 13.60 -6.54
CA GLY A 12 -20.70 14.91 -6.17
C GLY A 12 -21.23 15.02 -4.73
N ALA A 13 -21.28 13.91 -3.98
CA ALA A 13 -21.62 13.94 -2.56
C ALA A 13 -20.40 14.10 -1.66
N THR A 14 -20.63 14.60 -0.47
CA THR A 14 -19.62 14.73 0.59
C THR A 14 -20.14 14.10 1.86
N LEU A 15 -19.34 13.21 2.45
CA LEU A 15 -19.57 12.64 3.78
C LEU A 15 -18.62 13.28 4.79
N THR A 16 -19.18 13.82 5.88
CA THR A 16 -18.38 14.32 7.00
C THR A 16 -18.65 13.48 8.24
N ILE A 17 -17.59 13.03 8.88
CA ILE A 17 -17.61 12.24 10.11
C ILE A 17 -16.90 13.03 11.20
N GLU A 18 -17.64 13.38 12.24
CA GLU A 18 -17.12 14.20 13.34
C GLU A 18 -16.26 13.40 14.31
N ALA A 19 -15.39 14.12 15.04
CA ALA A 19 -14.53 13.54 16.06
C ALA A 19 -15.34 12.74 17.11
N GLY A 20 -14.77 11.61 17.53
CA GLY A 20 -15.38 10.70 18.50
C GLY A 20 -16.51 9.83 17.96
N THR A 21 -16.77 9.88 16.67
CA THR A 21 -17.77 9.02 16.04
C THR A 21 -17.30 7.58 16.00
N VAL A 22 -18.19 6.66 16.41
CA VAL A 22 -18.00 5.22 16.22
C VAL A 22 -18.96 4.74 15.14
N ILE A 23 -18.42 4.10 14.11
CA ILE A 23 -19.15 3.42 13.05
C ILE A 23 -18.90 1.94 13.23
N ALA A 24 -19.91 1.22 13.71
CA ALA A 24 -19.82 -0.21 13.91
C ALA A 24 -20.59 -0.95 12.81
N SER A 25 -20.02 -2.01 12.31
CA SER A 25 -20.69 -2.89 11.37
C SER A 25 -21.16 -4.16 12.06
N GLU A 26 -22.30 -4.67 11.67
CA GLU A 26 -22.73 -5.99 12.12
C GLU A 26 -21.75 -7.04 11.65
N ALA A 27 -21.21 -7.80 12.61
CA ALA A 27 -20.39 -8.95 12.30
C ALA A 27 -21.28 -10.04 11.69
N SER A 28 -21.07 -10.38 10.46
CA SER A 28 -21.76 -11.47 9.80
C SER A 28 -20.83 -12.26 8.91
N ALA A 29 -21.11 -13.55 8.77
CA ALA A 29 -20.38 -14.42 7.85
C ALA A 29 -20.42 -13.93 6.39
N ASN A 30 -21.34 -13.02 6.09
CA ASN A 30 -21.44 -12.37 4.78
C ASN A 30 -20.89 -10.94 4.79
N GLY A 31 -20.23 -10.51 5.86
CA GLY A 31 -19.48 -9.27 6.01
C GLY A 31 -20.19 -8.06 5.43
N ALA A 32 -21.41 -7.78 5.88
CA ALA A 32 -22.31 -6.97 5.07
C ALA A 32 -21.99 -5.48 5.04
N GLY A 33 -21.30 -4.96 6.04
CA GLY A 33 -21.06 -3.51 6.15
C GLY A 33 -19.71 -3.10 5.60
N GLY A 34 -19.71 -2.07 4.78
CA GLY A 34 -18.50 -1.42 4.27
C GLY A 34 -18.84 0.01 3.84
N LEU A 35 -17.85 0.85 3.69
CA LEU A 35 -17.98 2.21 3.21
C LEU A 35 -17.07 2.45 2.02
N CYS A 36 -17.65 2.77 0.88
CA CYS A 36 -16.92 3.16 -0.32
C CYS A 36 -17.21 4.62 -0.68
N VAL A 37 -16.16 5.39 -0.85
CA VAL A 37 -16.21 6.75 -1.39
C VAL A 37 -15.85 6.65 -2.86
N THR A 38 -16.84 6.81 -3.73
CA THR A 38 -16.67 6.62 -5.18
C THR A 38 -15.88 7.76 -5.83
N ASN A 39 -15.33 7.52 -6.98
CA ASN A 39 -14.68 8.57 -7.78
C ASN A 39 -15.65 9.76 -7.99
N GLY A 40 -15.18 10.97 -7.74
CA GLY A 40 -15.99 12.20 -7.77
C GLY A 40 -16.73 12.53 -6.47
N ALA A 41 -16.60 11.70 -5.42
CA ALA A 41 -17.10 11.99 -4.08
C ALA A 41 -15.97 12.43 -3.13
N GLN A 42 -16.33 12.92 -1.96
CA GLN A 42 -15.36 13.29 -0.93
C GLN A 42 -15.78 12.76 0.46
N ILE A 43 -14.78 12.49 1.29
CA ILE A 43 -14.97 12.17 2.70
C ILE A 43 -14.09 13.05 3.58
N PHE A 44 -14.64 13.54 4.67
CA PHE A 44 -13.91 14.25 5.71
C PHE A 44 -14.10 13.52 7.05
N VAL A 45 -13.10 12.71 7.41
CA VAL A 45 -13.00 12.09 8.73
C VAL A 45 -12.21 13.03 9.63
N ASN A 46 -12.92 13.73 10.50
CA ASN A 46 -12.35 14.77 11.35
C ASN A 46 -12.11 14.29 12.78
N GLY A 47 -11.48 13.12 12.91
CA GLY A 47 -11.05 12.64 14.21
C GLY A 47 -10.00 13.57 14.84
N GLU A 48 -9.90 13.51 16.16
CA GLU A 48 -8.94 14.25 16.97
C GLU A 48 -8.17 13.30 17.88
N ARG A 49 -7.01 13.72 18.35
CA ARG A 49 -6.16 12.87 19.22
C ARG A 49 -6.90 12.29 20.44
N HIS A 50 -7.82 13.05 21.01
CA HIS A 50 -8.59 12.64 22.20
C HIS A 50 -10.00 12.14 21.87
N ALA A 51 -10.37 12.20 20.62
CA ALA A 51 -11.65 11.78 20.10
C ALA A 51 -11.50 11.22 18.67
N PRO A 52 -10.75 10.10 18.50
CA PRO A 52 -10.59 9.51 17.18
C PRO A 52 -11.92 9.02 16.63
N VAL A 53 -12.01 8.94 15.32
CA VAL A 53 -13.08 8.19 14.67
C VAL A 53 -12.69 6.72 14.68
N VAL A 54 -13.63 5.85 15.02
CA VAL A 54 -13.41 4.40 15.03
C VAL A 54 -14.40 3.73 14.09
N MET A 55 -13.89 3.01 13.12
CA MET A 55 -14.65 2.12 12.25
C MET A 55 -14.33 0.68 12.64
N THR A 56 -15.33 -0.09 13.05
CA THR A 56 -15.11 -1.35 13.72
C THR A 56 -16.28 -2.32 13.59
N SER A 57 -16.12 -3.50 14.15
CA SER A 57 -17.20 -4.49 14.32
C SER A 57 -18.14 -4.12 15.47
N SER A 58 -19.40 -4.50 15.37
CA SER A 58 -20.36 -4.41 16.48
C SER A 58 -20.01 -5.29 17.70
N LEU A 59 -19.05 -6.21 17.52
CA LEU A 59 -18.52 -7.05 18.60
C LEU A 59 -17.32 -6.42 19.33
N ASP A 60 -16.85 -5.27 18.87
CA ASP A 60 -15.76 -4.55 19.54
C ASP A 60 -16.27 -3.91 20.83
N ASP A 61 -15.83 -4.45 21.94
CA ASP A 61 -16.16 -3.97 23.28
C ASP A 61 -15.06 -3.06 23.88
N GLY A 62 -14.07 -2.68 23.05
CA GLY A 62 -12.91 -1.89 23.46
C GLY A 62 -11.78 -2.72 24.06
N THR A 63 -11.91 -4.04 24.13
CA THR A 63 -10.82 -4.96 24.48
C THR A 63 -10.26 -5.61 23.24
N TRP A 64 -8.93 -5.81 23.20
CA TRP A 64 -8.30 -6.45 22.07
C TRP A 64 -8.75 -7.91 21.93
N ARG A 65 -9.08 -8.32 20.72
CA ARG A 65 -9.44 -9.68 20.34
C ARG A 65 -8.60 -10.14 19.16
N ALA A 66 -8.18 -11.39 19.14
CA ALA A 66 -7.56 -12.00 17.97
C ALA A 66 -8.67 -12.40 16.97
N SER A 67 -9.21 -11.42 16.25
CA SER A 67 -10.30 -11.59 15.29
C SER A 67 -10.12 -10.66 14.11
N ALA A 68 -10.55 -11.08 12.94
CA ALA A 68 -10.62 -10.32 11.70
C ALA A 68 -11.86 -10.77 10.91
N ASN A 69 -12.08 -10.27 9.70
CA ASN A 69 -13.19 -10.69 8.82
C ASN A 69 -14.59 -10.48 9.46
N GLU A 70 -14.77 -9.44 10.25
CA GLU A 70 -16.04 -9.19 10.90
C GLU A 70 -16.91 -8.19 10.14
N TRP A 71 -16.32 -7.35 9.31
CA TRP A 71 -17.00 -6.40 8.44
C TRP A 71 -16.16 -6.11 7.19
N GLY A 72 -16.67 -5.31 6.27
CA GLY A 72 -15.93 -4.91 5.08
C GLY A 72 -14.73 -4.01 5.42
N ASN A 73 -14.71 -2.84 4.85
CA ASN A 73 -13.59 -1.91 4.99
C ASN A 73 -14.01 -0.46 4.77
N LEU A 74 -13.00 0.42 4.72
CA LEU A 74 -13.08 1.74 4.12
C LEU A 74 -12.33 1.76 2.79
N THR A 75 -13.03 2.08 1.71
CA THR A 75 -12.46 2.23 0.37
C THR A 75 -12.64 3.65 -0.15
N LEU A 76 -11.61 4.22 -0.75
CA LEU A 76 -11.64 5.47 -1.49
C LEU A 76 -11.24 5.24 -2.94
N CYS A 77 -12.07 5.68 -3.88
CA CYS A 77 -11.80 5.65 -5.32
C CYS A 77 -11.57 7.06 -5.83
N GLY A 78 -10.46 7.31 -6.50
CA GLY A 78 -10.07 8.60 -7.04
C GLY A 78 -9.83 8.58 -8.54
N ASP A 79 -9.24 9.66 -9.05
CA ASP A 79 -9.10 9.95 -10.49
C ASP A 79 -7.63 10.16 -10.91
N ALA A 80 -6.66 9.80 -10.07
CA ALA A 80 -5.25 9.92 -10.42
C ALA A 80 -4.82 8.87 -11.46
N PHE A 81 -3.63 9.03 -12.03
CA PHE A 81 -3.05 8.02 -12.91
C PHE A 81 -2.71 6.74 -12.15
N ILE A 82 -2.97 5.61 -12.79
CA ILE A 82 -2.59 4.26 -12.33
C ILE A 82 -1.80 3.53 -13.40
N GLY A 83 -0.99 2.58 -13.02
CA GLY A 83 -0.24 1.70 -13.90
C GLY A 83 -1.08 0.56 -14.48
N PHE A 84 -2.23 0.87 -15.04
CA PHE A 84 -3.19 -0.09 -15.58
C PHE A 84 -3.93 0.50 -16.77
N ASP A 85 -4.17 -0.26 -17.82
CA ASP A 85 -4.77 0.21 -19.08
C ASP A 85 -6.20 -0.29 -19.33
N GLY A 86 -6.79 -0.96 -18.35
CA GLY A 86 -8.14 -1.53 -18.50
C GLY A 86 -8.20 -2.84 -19.28
N THR A 87 -7.05 -3.37 -19.69
CA THR A 87 -6.95 -4.70 -20.31
C THR A 87 -6.22 -5.65 -19.37
N THR A 88 -6.65 -6.87 -19.28
CA THR A 88 -6.24 -7.83 -18.26
C THR A 88 -4.76 -8.23 -18.27
N ASN A 89 -3.90 -7.72 -19.10
CA ASN A 89 -2.52 -8.21 -19.18
C ASN A 89 -1.49 -7.26 -19.81
N SER A 90 -1.76 -6.00 -19.95
CA SER A 90 -0.82 -5.12 -20.62
C SER A 90 -0.91 -3.69 -20.14
N GLY A 91 -1.16 -3.59 -18.88
CA GLY A 91 -1.35 -2.38 -18.11
C GLY A 91 -0.81 -1.09 -18.69
N GLY A 92 -1.30 -0.01 -18.18
CA GLY A 92 -0.86 1.32 -18.50
C GLY A 92 -1.38 1.85 -19.83
N PHE A 93 -0.68 2.80 -20.34
CA PHE A 93 -1.10 3.49 -21.54
C PHE A 93 -0.80 2.65 -22.79
N PRO A 94 -1.80 2.29 -23.59
CA PRO A 94 -1.56 1.58 -24.84
C PRO A 94 -0.48 2.29 -25.65
N ASN A 95 0.55 1.56 -26.04
CA ASN A 95 1.68 2.10 -26.84
C ASN A 95 2.47 3.23 -26.17
N ASN A 96 2.60 3.24 -24.85
CA ASN A 96 3.33 4.29 -24.12
C ASN A 96 2.78 5.71 -24.34
N THR A 97 1.54 5.85 -24.72
CA THR A 97 0.90 7.15 -24.83
C THR A 97 0.24 7.51 -23.51
N LEU A 98 0.87 8.34 -22.73
CA LEU A 98 0.37 8.88 -21.47
C LEU A 98 -0.79 9.87 -21.69
N THR A 99 -1.80 9.46 -22.39
CA THR A 99 -2.98 10.29 -22.55
C THR A 99 -4.02 9.88 -21.54
N PRO A 100 -4.47 10.76 -20.65
CA PRO A 100 -5.58 10.48 -19.76
C PRO A 100 -6.75 9.94 -20.59
N SER A 101 -7.19 8.76 -20.29
CA SER A 101 -8.30 8.15 -21.02
C SER A 101 -9.17 7.38 -20.06
N ALA A 102 -10.40 7.13 -20.47
CA ALA A 102 -11.30 6.24 -19.78
C ALA A 102 -10.75 4.80 -19.66
N SER A 103 -9.69 4.47 -20.40
CA SER A 103 -9.01 3.19 -20.29
C SER A 103 -7.99 3.13 -19.16
N ASN A 104 -7.59 4.25 -18.54
CA ASN A 104 -6.77 4.26 -17.35
C ASN A 104 -7.65 4.13 -16.09
N GLN A 105 -8.47 3.12 -16.05
CA GLN A 105 -9.38 2.82 -14.96
C GLN A 105 -9.38 1.33 -14.64
N ALA A 106 -9.47 1.02 -13.36
CA ALA A 106 -9.62 -0.34 -12.85
C ALA A 106 -10.82 -0.43 -11.92
N ASN A 107 -11.23 -1.65 -11.63
CA ASN A 107 -12.25 -1.93 -10.62
C ASN A 107 -11.55 -2.25 -9.29
N MET A 108 -12.05 -1.66 -8.22
CA MET A 108 -11.56 -1.93 -6.88
C MET A 108 -11.82 -3.38 -6.51
N GLU A 109 -10.78 -4.05 -6.08
CA GLU A 109 -10.84 -5.39 -5.53
C GLU A 109 -11.77 -5.46 -4.32
N GLY A 110 -12.36 -6.62 -4.09
CA GLY A 110 -13.21 -6.87 -2.93
C GLY A 110 -14.52 -6.10 -2.89
N LEU A 111 -14.73 -5.12 -3.74
CA LEU A 111 -16.02 -4.47 -3.90
C LEU A 111 -16.84 -5.22 -4.94
N VAL A 112 -17.65 -6.13 -4.45
CA VAL A 112 -18.58 -6.88 -5.31
C VAL A 112 -19.44 -5.91 -6.10
N GLU A 113 -19.75 -6.27 -7.34
CA GLU A 113 -20.79 -5.65 -8.14
C GLU A 113 -22.09 -5.51 -7.34
N THR A 114 -22.17 -4.44 -6.59
CA THR A 114 -23.33 -4.17 -5.76
C THR A 114 -24.36 -3.45 -6.59
N ALA A 115 -25.47 -4.10 -6.75
CA ALA A 115 -26.68 -3.52 -7.32
C ALA A 115 -26.61 -3.08 -8.79
N GLY A 116 -25.74 -3.67 -9.62
CA GLY A 116 -25.83 -3.51 -11.07
C GLY A 116 -25.25 -2.19 -11.62
N ASP A 117 -24.45 -1.48 -10.83
CA ASP A 117 -23.69 -0.32 -11.31
C ASP A 117 -22.18 -0.51 -11.04
N PRO A 118 -21.43 -1.11 -11.99
CA PRO A 118 -20.00 -1.31 -11.84
C PRO A 118 -19.21 0.00 -11.78
N SER A 119 -19.77 1.13 -12.18
CA SER A 119 -19.08 2.43 -12.12
C SER A 119 -18.81 2.89 -10.68
N LEU A 120 -19.52 2.34 -9.69
CA LEU A 120 -19.31 2.66 -8.28
C LEU A 120 -18.01 2.12 -7.70
N ASN A 121 -17.39 1.15 -8.37
CA ASN A 121 -16.15 0.52 -7.94
C ASN A 121 -14.94 1.01 -8.74
N ASN A 122 -15.12 1.87 -9.73
CA ASN A 122 -14.04 2.30 -10.60
C ASN A 122 -13.17 3.35 -9.94
N TYR A 123 -11.86 3.22 -10.13
CA TYR A 123 -10.87 4.23 -9.83
C TYR A 123 -9.90 4.39 -11.01
N GLY A 124 -9.13 5.47 -11.00
CA GLY A 124 -8.21 5.82 -12.07
C GLY A 124 -8.76 6.87 -13.03
N GLY A 125 -7.87 7.49 -13.77
CA GLY A 125 -8.19 8.57 -14.70
C GLY A 125 -6.95 9.34 -15.14
N GLY A 126 -6.76 10.58 -14.68
CA GLY A 126 -5.65 11.40 -15.12
C GLY A 126 -5.39 12.64 -14.26
N ASN A 127 -5.94 12.69 -13.06
CA ASN A 127 -5.82 13.82 -12.17
C ASN A 127 -5.01 13.50 -10.92
N ASP A 128 -3.70 13.59 -11.01
CA ASP A 128 -2.79 13.38 -9.87
C ASP A 128 -3.00 14.37 -8.71
N ASP A 129 -3.73 15.47 -8.95
CA ASP A 129 -4.12 16.45 -7.93
C ASP A 129 -5.51 16.16 -7.33
N TYR A 130 -6.08 14.98 -7.58
CA TYR A 130 -7.38 14.60 -7.06
C TYR A 130 -7.46 14.75 -5.53
N ASP A 131 -8.58 15.25 -5.06
CA ASP A 131 -8.88 15.50 -3.65
C ASP A 131 -10.10 14.67 -3.22
N ALA A 132 -9.84 13.56 -2.56
CA ALA A 132 -10.88 12.72 -1.95
C ALA A 132 -11.31 13.23 -0.56
N GLY A 133 -10.70 14.31 -0.06
CA GLY A 133 -10.99 14.88 1.26
C GLY A 133 -9.90 14.66 2.29
N ASN A 134 -10.28 14.22 3.47
CA ASN A 134 -9.37 14.08 4.61
C ASN A 134 -9.69 12.86 5.47
N LEU A 135 -8.66 12.11 5.84
CA LEU A 135 -8.71 11.09 6.88
C LEU A 135 -7.75 11.49 8.00
N SER A 136 -8.27 11.82 9.18
CA SER A 136 -7.45 12.19 10.33
C SER A 136 -7.91 11.50 11.60
N TYR A 137 -6.96 10.94 12.37
CA TYR A 137 -7.21 10.21 13.61
C TYR A 137 -8.32 9.17 13.45
N LEU A 138 -8.11 8.26 12.51
CA LEU A 138 -9.03 7.18 12.17
C LEU A 138 -8.43 5.84 12.59
N SER A 139 -9.20 5.03 13.30
CA SER A 139 -8.87 3.64 13.63
C SER A 139 -9.86 2.71 12.92
N ILE A 140 -9.33 1.75 12.15
CA ILE A 140 -10.06 0.71 11.42
C ILE A 140 -9.72 -0.63 12.07
N ARG A 141 -10.72 -1.37 12.52
CA ARG A 141 -10.50 -2.56 13.33
C ARG A 141 -11.38 -3.72 12.91
N TYR A 142 -10.80 -4.94 12.95
CA TYR A 142 -11.49 -6.22 12.69
C TYR A 142 -12.14 -6.30 11.31
N ALA A 143 -11.57 -5.60 10.34
CA ALA A 143 -12.06 -5.52 8.98
C ALA A 143 -11.54 -6.68 8.11
N GLY A 144 -11.77 -6.57 6.81
CA GLY A 144 -11.28 -7.50 5.83
C GLY A 144 -12.25 -8.63 5.53
N ARG A 145 -13.15 -8.40 4.60
CA ARG A 145 -14.10 -9.44 4.17
C ARG A 145 -13.51 -10.31 3.09
N VAL A 146 -13.58 -11.62 3.26
CA VAL A 146 -13.29 -12.59 2.20
C VAL A 146 -14.51 -12.76 1.30
N LEU A 147 -14.37 -12.47 0.03
CA LEU A 147 -15.42 -12.58 -0.98
C LEU A 147 -15.23 -13.78 -1.89
N GLY A 148 -14.02 -14.27 -2.03
CA GLY A 148 -13.68 -15.40 -2.87
C GLY A 148 -12.21 -15.77 -2.76
N LEU A 149 -11.72 -16.61 -3.66
CA LEU A 149 -10.29 -16.88 -3.79
C LEU A 149 -9.62 -15.65 -4.41
N SER A 150 -8.61 -15.12 -3.75
CA SER A 150 -7.88 -13.92 -4.17
C SER A 150 -8.82 -12.74 -4.45
N ASN A 151 -9.74 -12.50 -3.55
CA ASN A 151 -10.68 -11.39 -3.64
C ASN A 151 -11.17 -11.06 -2.22
N GLU A 152 -10.38 -10.28 -1.53
CA GLU A 152 -10.54 -9.91 -0.14
C GLU A 152 -10.62 -8.38 -0.01
N LEU A 153 -11.03 -7.91 1.15
CA LEU A 153 -11.03 -6.49 1.47
C LEU A 153 -9.89 -6.16 2.43
N ASN A 154 -9.11 -5.19 2.07
CA ASN A 154 -8.07 -4.61 2.92
C ASN A 154 -8.67 -3.78 4.05
N GLY A 155 -7.88 -3.38 5.02
CA GLY A 155 -8.34 -2.48 6.07
C GLY A 155 -8.73 -1.11 5.51
N LEU A 156 -7.81 -0.50 4.76
CA LEU A 156 -8.00 0.74 4.03
C LEU A 156 -7.54 0.56 2.58
N SER A 157 -8.46 0.68 1.65
CA SER A 157 -8.19 0.58 0.21
C SER A 157 -8.19 1.96 -0.45
N LEU A 158 -7.12 2.31 -1.15
CA LEU A 158 -6.90 3.62 -1.77
C LEU A 158 -6.62 3.47 -3.27
N GLY A 159 -7.64 3.57 -4.10
CA GLY A 159 -7.50 3.50 -5.56
C GLY A 159 -7.35 4.89 -6.19
N ALA A 160 -6.22 5.16 -6.85
CA ALA A 160 -5.97 6.40 -7.62
C ALA A 160 -6.18 7.70 -6.82
N ILE A 161 -5.78 7.74 -5.57
CA ILE A 161 -5.94 8.92 -4.73
C ILE A 161 -4.83 9.93 -5.01
N GLY A 162 -5.23 11.18 -5.26
CA GLY A 162 -4.30 12.26 -5.62
C GLY A 162 -3.72 13.00 -4.41
N ARG A 163 -2.68 13.82 -4.70
CA ARG A 163 -1.86 14.51 -3.68
C ARG A 163 -2.57 15.60 -2.88
N ASN A 164 -3.74 16.04 -3.30
CA ASN A 164 -4.50 17.04 -2.54
C ASN A 164 -5.31 16.40 -1.39
N THR A 165 -5.48 15.07 -1.40
CA THR A 165 -6.09 14.32 -0.30
C THR A 165 -5.15 14.30 0.91
N LYS A 166 -5.70 14.47 2.10
CA LYS A 166 -4.93 14.49 3.36
C LYS A 166 -5.20 13.22 4.17
N ILE A 167 -4.16 12.42 4.38
CA ILE A 167 -4.25 11.18 5.16
C ILE A 167 -3.18 11.18 6.25
N HIS A 168 -3.63 11.23 7.53
CA HIS A 168 -2.71 11.19 8.65
C HIS A 168 -3.33 10.65 9.94
N HIS A 169 -2.49 10.06 10.79
CA HIS A 169 -2.89 9.42 12.05
C HIS A 169 -3.94 8.34 11.80
N ILE A 170 -3.53 7.35 11.01
CA ILE A 170 -4.35 6.19 10.66
C ILE A 170 -3.86 4.99 11.44
N GLU A 171 -4.77 4.26 12.03
CA GLU A 171 -4.53 2.95 12.62
C GLU A 171 -5.36 1.91 11.90
N VAL A 172 -4.74 0.82 11.47
CA VAL A 172 -5.42 -0.38 11.00
C VAL A 172 -4.98 -1.55 11.86
N MET A 173 -5.92 -2.31 12.37
CA MET A 173 -5.61 -3.47 13.21
C MET A 173 -6.56 -4.64 12.99
N ASN A 174 -5.99 -5.82 12.99
CA ASN A 174 -6.72 -7.07 12.85
C ASN A 174 -7.54 -7.13 11.56
N ASN A 175 -6.88 -6.99 10.44
CA ASN A 175 -7.48 -7.22 9.13
C ASN A 175 -7.20 -8.66 8.66
N VAL A 176 -8.00 -9.16 7.71
CA VAL A 176 -7.83 -10.52 7.18
C VAL A 176 -6.76 -10.56 6.11
N ASP A 177 -6.72 -9.56 5.33
CA ASP A 177 -5.86 -9.29 4.21
C ASP A 177 -4.96 -8.12 4.56
N ASP A 178 -4.62 -7.24 3.64
CA ASP A 178 -3.69 -6.15 3.88
C ASP A 178 -4.17 -5.13 4.90
N GLY A 179 -3.23 -4.46 5.49
CA GLY A 179 -3.53 -3.33 6.36
C GLY A 179 -3.99 -2.12 5.56
N ILE A 180 -3.13 -1.61 4.72
CA ILE A 180 -3.40 -0.53 3.77
C ILE A 180 -2.92 -0.98 2.41
N GLU A 181 -3.78 -0.92 1.42
CA GLU A 181 -3.41 -1.18 0.04
C GLU A 181 -3.69 0.04 -0.84
N ILE A 182 -2.73 0.37 -1.74
CA ILE A 182 -2.74 1.57 -2.57
C ILE A 182 -2.54 1.21 -4.03
N TRP A 183 -3.58 1.35 -4.83
CA TRP A 183 -3.51 1.19 -6.28
C TRP A 183 -3.26 2.54 -6.96
N GLY A 184 -2.00 2.81 -7.27
CA GLY A 184 -1.61 4.00 -8.00
C GLY A 184 -1.85 5.33 -7.28
N GLY A 185 -1.81 6.42 -8.03
CA GLY A 185 -2.01 7.76 -7.49
C GLY A 185 -0.78 8.38 -6.83
N THR A 186 -1.01 9.44 -6.06
CA THR A 186 0.07 10.32 -5.55
C THR A 186 -0.15 10.79 -4.12
N VAL A 187 -1.06 10.17 -3.38
CA VAL A 187 -1.37 10.56 -2.00
C VAL A 187 -0.19 10.33 -1.07
N ASP A 188 0.05 11.25 -0.16
CA ASP A 188 1.03 11.10 0.93
C ASP A 188 0.34 10.67 2.24
N LEU A 189 0.97 9.78 3.00
CA LEU A 189 0.48 9.32 4.31
C LEU A 189 1.45 9.71 5.42
N LYS A 190 0.91 10.09 6.60
CA LYS A 190 1.73 10.36 7.79
C LYS A 190 1.12 9.75 9.04
N TYR A 191 2.00 9.31 9.95
CA TYR A 191 1.60 8.75 11.23
C TYR A 191 0.66 7.55 11.05
N VAL A 192 1.22 6.49 10.48
CA VAL A 192 0.51 5.25 10.17
C VAL A 192 0.86 4.20 11.22
N SER A 193 -0.14 3.47 11.70
CA SER A 193 0.03 2.34 12.62
C SER A 193 -0.72 1.13 12.10
N ILE A 194 -0.03 0.01 11.89
CA ILE A 194 -0.63 -1.22 11.35
C ILE A 194 -0.26 -2.40 12.26
N TRP A 195 -1.27 -3.18 12.64
CA TRP A 195 -1.13 -4.26 13.63
C TRP A 195 -1.88 -5.51 13.19
N ASN A 196 -1.21 -6.67 13.26
CA ASN A 196 -1.85 -7.98 13.15
C ASN A 196 -2.76 -8.12 11.92
N VAL A 197 -2.25 -7.86 10.76
CA VAL A 197 -2.95 -8.11 9.50
C VAL A 197 -2.58 -9.48 8.97
N GLY A 198 -3.40 -10.04 8.11
CA GLY A 198 -3.29 -11.43 7.72
C GLY A 198 -2.38 -11.67 6.52
N ASP A 199 -2.21 -10.67 5.67
CA ASP A 199 -1.33 -10.68 4.53
C ASP A 199 -0.34 -9.52 4.62
N ASP A 200 -0.23 -8.63 3.67
CA ASP A 200 0.76 -7.58 3.70
C ASP A 200 0.36 -6.39 4.60
N SER A 201 1.31 -5.86 5.33
CA SER A 201 0.95 -4.75 6.21
C SER A 201 0.71 -3.46 5.44
N PHE A 202 1.53 -3.19 4.44
CA PHE A 202 1.44 -2.02 3.58
C PHE A 202 1.74 -2.45 2.16
N ASP A 203 0.70 -2.61 1.37
CA ASP A 203 0.78 -3.03 -0.01
C ASP A 203 0.59 -1.86 -0.99
N VAL A 204 1.30 -1.92 -2.10
CA VAL A 204 1.30 -0.88 -3.12
C VAL A 204 1.31 -1.50 -4.49
N ASP A 205 0.32 -1.13 -5.25
CA ASP A 205 0.11 -1.63 -6.59
C ASP A 205 -0.06 -0.50 -7.61
N GLN A 206 -0.01 -0.83 -8.89
CA GLN A 206 -0.42 0.03 -10.00
C GLN A 206 0.17 1.45 -10.01
N GLY A 207 1.43 1.60 -9.63
CA GLY A 207 2.15 2.83 -9.88
C GLY A 207 1.90 3.96 -8.88
N TRP A 208 1.87 3.68 -7.60
CA TRP A 208 1.84 4.72 -6.58
C TRP A 208 3.14 5.54 -6.55
N ARG A 209 3.00 6.88 -6.54
CA ARG A 209 4.10 7.84 -6.58
C ARG A 209 4.04 8.82 -5.40
N GLY A 210 3.64 8.31 -4.26
CA GLY A 210 3.51 9.06 -3.02
C GLY A 210 4.61 8.75 -2.00
N ARG A 211 4.39 9.25 -0.79
CA ARG A 211 5.30 9.09 0.34
C ARG A 211 4.54 8.68 1.58
N ALA A 212 5.14 7.80 2.39
CA ALA A 212 4.67 7.52 3.73
C ALA A 212 5.73 7.87 4.77
N GLN A 213 5.33 8.53 5.86
CA GLN A 213 6.27 9.03 6.87
C GLN A 213 5.72 8.87 8.29
N PHE A 214 6.60 8.43 9.19
CA PHE A 214 6.30 8.17 10.60
C PHE A 214 5.28 7.04 10.78
N GLY A 215 5.76 5.82 10.66
CA GLY A 215 4.93 4.64 10.78
C GLY A 215 5.42 3.67 11.86
N LEU A 216 4.47 2.89 12.34
CA LEU A 216 4.74 1.72 13.17
C LEU A 216 3.96 0.54 12.60
N ILE A 217 4.67 -0.51 12.22
CA ILE A 217 4.08 -1.76 11.75
C ILE A 217 4.51 -2.88 12.67
N VAL A 218 3.55 -3.63 13.17
CA VAL A 218 3.80 -4.80 14.01
C VAL A 218 3.03 -5.99 13.45
N GLN A 219 3.73 -6.90 12.83
CA GLN A 219 3.19 -8.19 12.47
C GLN A 219 3.01 -9.03 13.72
N GLY A 220 1.86 -9.65 13.86
CA GLY A 220 1.50 -10.47 14.98
C GLY A 220 0.73 -11.69 14.54
N TYR A 221 0.01 -12.29 15.48
CA TYR A 221 -0.80 -13.47 15.19
C TYR A 221 -2.25 -13.06 14.98
N SER A 222 -2.72 -13.07 13.74
CA SER A 222 -4.15 -13.03 13.43
C SER A 222 -4.68 -14.45 13.29
N ARG A 223 -5.07 -15.08 14.38
CA ARG A 223 -5.48 -16.49 14.40
C ARG A 223 -6.72 -16.80 13.57
N ASN A 224 -7.45 -15.81 13.14
CA ASN A 224 -8.67 -15.96 12.36
C ASN A 224 -8.53 -15.40 10.94
N ALA A 225 -7.36 -14.96 10.55
CA ALA A 225 -7.10 -14.66 9.16
C ALA A 225 -7.18 -15.95 8.35
N SER A 226 -7.95 -15.95 7.30
CA SER A 226 -8.15 -17.11 6.45
C SER A 226 -7.42 -16.96 5.11
N GLN A 227 -6.79 -15.83 4.90
CA GLN A 227 -6.03 -15.46 3.72
C GLN A 227 -4.56 -15.23 4.08
N GLY A 228 -3.72 -15.24 3.08
CA GLY A 228 -2.29 -15.15 3.25
C GLY A 228 -1.76 -16.23 4.19
N SER A 229 -0.68 -15.95 4.85
CA SER A 229 -0.12 -16.85 5.86
C SER A 229 -0.94 -16.87 7.17
N GLY A 230 -1.85 -15.93 7.35
CA GLY A 230 -2.58 -15.69 8.61
C GLY A 230 -1.71 -15.12 9.72
N LEU A 231 -0.45 -14.87 9.42
CA LEU A 231 0.58 -14.42 10.37
C LEU A 231 1.23 -13.12 9.88
N GLY A 232 0.69 -12.53 8.80
CA GLY A 232 1.32 -11.49 8.02
C GLY A 232 2.30 -12.09 7.01
N ASP A 233 2.26 -11.61 5.78
CA ASP A 233 3.21 -11.99 4.74
C ASP A 233 4.36 -10.98 4.71
N ASN A 234 4.35 -9.99 3.85
CA ASN A 234 5.36 -8.95 3.89
C ASN A 234 4.99 -7.81 4.86
N ILE A 235 5.97 -7.05 5.29
CA ILE A 235 5.70 -5.76 5.94
C ILE A 235 5.34 -4.73 4.89
N PHE A 236 6.07 -4.76 3.76
CA PHE A 236 5.81 -3.93 2.60
C PHE A 236 5.85 -4.78 1.34
N GLU A 237 4.84 -4.68 0.52
CA GLU A 237 4.87 -5.14 -0.87
C GLU A 237 4.79 -3.93 -1.81
N PHE A 238 5.54 -3.97 -2.91
CA PHE A 238 5.55 -2.90 -3.90
C PHE A 238 5.57 -3.50 -5.29
N ASP A 239 4.45 -3.38 -5.97
CA ASP A 239 4.35 -3.69 -7.38
C ASP A 239 4.53 -2.43 -8.22
N GLY A 240 5.23 -2.55 -9.33
CA GLY A 240 5.55 -1.41 -10.18
C GLY A 240 4.36 -0.92 -10.96
N ALA A 241 3.72 -1.84 -11.65
CA ALA A 241 2.51 -1.65 -12.41
C ALA A 241 1.81 -2.98 -12.56
N GLU A 242 0.52 -2.96 -12.82
CA GLU A 242 -0.22 -4.17 -13.12
C GLU A 242 0.31 -4.80 -14.40
N ASN A 243 0.90 -5.96 -14.28
CA ASN A 243 1.35 -6.79 -15.40
C ASN A 243 2.16 -6.01 -16.43
N SER A 244 3.41 -5.73 -16.19
CA SER A 244 4.29 -5.36 -17.28
C SER A 244 4.82 -3.91 -17.41
N ASP A 245 4.83 -3.41 -18.60
CA ASP A 245 5.41 -2.13 -18.99
C ASP A 245 4.49 -0.93 -18.77
N ALA A 246 3.42 -1.14 -18.02
CA ALA A 246 2.46 -0.09 -17.71
C ALA A 246 3.12 1.13 -17.03
N GLN A 247 2.62 2.28 -17.37
CA GLN A 247 3.06 3.54 -16.78
C GLN A 247 1.85 4.30 -16.20
N PRO A 248 2.02 4.95 -15.08
CA PRO A 248 3.24 5.08 -14.28
C PRO A 248 3.52 3.81 -13.46
N ARG A 249 4.80 3.54 -13.21
CA ARG A 249 5.25 2.53 -12.26
C ARG A 249 5.40 3.12 -10.87
N THR A 250 5.35 2.27 -9.87
CA THR A 250 5.55 2.69 -8.48
C THR A 250 6.90 3.33 -8.28
N ARG A 251 6.88 4.52 -7.68
CA ARG A 251 8.03 5.26 -7.18
C ARG A 251 7.71 5.84 -5.83
N ALA A 252 7.89 5.03 -4.82
CA ALA A 252 7.51 5.31 -3.46
C ALA A 252 8.70 5.79 -2.61
N ALA A 253 8.40 6.52 -1.54
CA ALA A 253 9.39 6.87 -0.54
C ALA A 253 8.85 6.66 0.88
N ILE A 254 9.53 5.83 1.65
CA ILE A 254 9.16 5.41 3.01
C ILE A 254 10.18 5.94 4.00
N TYR A 255 9.73 6.76 4.95
CA TYR A 255 10.60 7.44 5.90
C TYR A 255 10.18 7.23 7.35
N ASN A 256 11.16 7.01 8.21
CA ASN A 256 10.94 7.02 9.68
C ASN A 256 9.86 6.01 10.12
N PHE A 257 9.85 4.84 9.53
CA PHE A 257 9.06 3.71 9.99
C PHE A 257 9.86 2.88 11.00
N THR A 258 9.16 2.34 11.97
CA THR A 258 9.63 1.24 12.78
C THR A 258 8.78 0.04 12.48
N THR A 259 9.40 -1.07 12.11
CA THR A 259 8.71 -2.31 11.79
C THR A 259 9.18 -3.45 12.66
N ILE A 260 8.26 -4.27 13.09
CA ILE A 260 8.53 -5.47 13.89
C ILE A 260 7.88 -6.63 13.15
N ALA A 261 8.71 -7.42 12.47
CA ALA A 261 8.26 -8.57 11.70
C ALA A 261 7.93 -9.78 12.56
N ASN A 262 7.04 -10.62 12.07
CA ASN A 262 6.84 -11.95 12.60
C ASN A 262 8.01 -12.85 12.18
N THR A 263 8.59 -13.54 13.14
CA THR A 263 9.74 -14.43 12.87
C THR A 263 9.36 -15.84 12.41
N GLU A 264 8.08 -16.15 12.39
CA GLU A 264 7.58 -17.49 12.10
C GLU A 264 6.98 -17.63 10.70
N SER A 265 6.77 -16.54 10.00
CA SER A 265 6.17 -16.52 8.66
C SER A 265 6.52 -15.27 7.88
N GLY A 266 6.11 -15.26 6.65
CA GLY A 266 6.28 -14.13 5.73
C GLY A 266 7.43 -14.31 4.77
N ASP A 267 7.25 -13.78 3.60
CA ASP A 267 8.22 -13.87 2.51
C ASP A 267 9.36 -12.88 2.66
N GLY A 268 9.13 -11.77 3.32
CA GLY A 268 10.18 -10.79 3.50
C GLY A 268 9.77 -9.56 4.29
N THR A 269 10.74 -8.69 4.55
CA THR A 269 10.44 -7.38 5.12
C THR A 269 9.87 -6.47 4.05
N THR A 270 10.40 -6.56 2.83
CA THR A 270 9.86 -5.86 1.68
C THR A 270 10.04 -6.68 0.40
N THR A 271 8.97 -6.83 -0.33
CA THR A 271 8.94 -7.47 -1.65
C THR A 271 8.75 -6.40 -2.72
N TRP A 272 9.52 -6.47 -3.80
CA TRP A 272 9.43 -5.55 -4.92
C TRP A 272 9.24 -6.33 -6.21
N ARG A 273 8.21 -5.99 -6.96
CA ARG A 273 7.83 -6.61 -8.23
C ARG A 273 7.74 -5.56 -9.34
N ASP A 274 7.72 -5.98 -10.56
CA ASP A 274 7.32 -5.19 -11.75
C ASP A 274 7.96 -3.81 -11.86
N ASN A 275 9.27 -3.77 -11.64
CA ASN A 275 10.04 -2.54 -11.73
C ASN A 275 9.68 -1.45 -10.70
N ALA A 276 9.11 -1.81 -9.57
CA ALA A 276 8.90 -0.87 -8.48
C ALA A 276 10.23 -0.19 -8.09
N SER A 277 10.16 1.07 -7.74
CA SER A 277 11.30 1.86 -7.25
C SER A 277 10.96 2.43 -5.91
N VAL A 278 11.69 2.04 -4.87
CA VAL A 278 11.36 2.42 -3.50
C VAL A 278 12.57 3.03 -2.79
N GLN A 279 12.37 4.13 -2.11
CA GLN A 279 13.36 4.76 -1.27
C GLN A 279 13.01 4.56 0.20
N PHE A 280 13.74 3.68 0.88
CA PHE A 280 13.64 3.52 2.33
C PHE A 280 14.71 4.35 3.03
N ARG A 281 14.30 5.34 3.84
CA ARG A 281 15.21 6.24 4.53
C ARG A 281 14.88 6.41 6.01
N ASN A 282 15.87 6.26 6.87
CA ASN A 282 15.76 6.45 8.32
C ASN A 282 14.74 5.52 8.99
N ASN A 283 14.61 4.28 8.52
CA ASN A 283 13.71 3.30 9.09
C ASN A 283 14.42 2.38 10.08
N ILE A 284 13.65 1.69 10.91
CA ILE A 284 14.13 0.64 11.81
C ILE A 284 13.37 -0.64 11.47
N PHE A 285 14.08 -1.64 10.98
CA PHE A 285 13.54 -2.96 10.67
C PHE A 285 13.97 -3.95 11.76
N ILE A 286 13.03 -4.53 12.48
CA ILE A 286 13.27 -5.47 13.57
C ILE A 286 12.65 -6.81 13.23
N GLY A 287 13.48 -7.85 13.24
CA GLY A 287 13.09 -9.17 12.83
C GLY A 287 12.94 -9.29 11.31
N LYS A 288 12.80 -10.48 10.86
CA LYS A 288 12.63 -10.78 9.43
C LYS A 288 11.46 -11.72 9.24
N GLY A 289 10.80 -11.60 8.10
CA GLY A 289 10.36 -12.75 7.38
C GLY A 289 11.58 -13.53 6.85
N ASP A 290 11.53 -14.08 5.68
CA ASP A 290 12.64 -14.83 5.11
C ASP A 290 13.80 -13.91 4.67
N LYS A 291 13.49 -12.73 4.13
CA LYS A 291 14.49 -11.80 3.54
C LYS A 291 14.23 -10.35 3.92
N LEU A 292 15.30 -9.54 3.88
CA LEU A 292 15.16 -8.08 4.04
C LEU A 292 14.52 -7.46 2.81
N VAL A 293 15.04 -7.75 1.63
CA VAL A 293 14.50 -7.35 0.34
C VAL A 293 14.35 -8.58 -0.52
N ARG A 294 13.17 -8.82 -1.01
CA ARG A 294 12.88 -9.82 -2.03
C ARG A 294 12.53 -9.11 -3.33
N ALA A 295 13.00 -9.64 -4.44
CA ALA A 295 12.64 -9.13 -5.76
C ALA A 295 12.06 -10.27 -6.58
N ASP A 296 10.83 -10.14 -6.92
CA ASP A 296 10.12 -11.10 -7.75
C ASP A 296 9.70 -10.48 -9.09
N GLY A 297 9.51 -11.32 -10.09
CA GLY A 297 8.82 -10.94 -11.31
C GLY A 297 7.34 -11.23 -11.14
N ASP A 298 6.53 -10.37 -11.65
CA ASP A 298 5.13 -10.71 -11.80
C ASP A 298 4.93 -11.65 -12.99
N ASP A 299 3.87 -12.41 -12.89
CA ASP A 299 3.53 -13.46 -13.86
C ASP A 299 2.80 -12.93 -15.10
N GLY A 300 2.50 -11.65 -15.16
CA GLY A 300 1.63 -11.13 -16.21
C GLY A 300 2.24 -11.15 -17.61
N ASP A 301 3.53 -10.97 -17.72
CA ASP A 301 4.23 -10.82 -18.99
C ASP A 301 5.06 -12.04 -19.41
N GLY A 302 5.11 -13.07 -18.55
CA GLY A 302 5.91 -14.27 -18.78
C GLY A 302 7.41 -14.06 -18.58
N SER A 303 7.85 -12.93 -18.00
CA SER A 303 9.22 -12.75 -17.54
C SER A 303 9.43 -13.46 -16.19
N SER A 304 10.64 -13.92 -15.96
CA SER A 304 11.05 -14.39 -14.65
C SER A 304 12.02 -13.37 -14.08
N GLY A 305 11.63 -12.67 -13.05
CA GLY A 305 12.52 -11.71 -12.39
C GLY A 305 11.88 -10.34 -12.22
N TYR A 306 12.58 -9.44 -11.57
CA TYR A 306 12.08 -8.16 -11.12
C TYR A 306 11.58 -7.21 -12.23
N GLY A 307 12.09 -7.29 -13.44
CA GLY A 307 11.84 -6.28 -14.45
C GLY A 307 11.58 -6.83 -15.84
N HIS A 308 10.93 -6.03 -16.65
CA HIS A 308 10.58 -6.34 -18.03
C HIS A 308 11.71 -6.02 -19.02
N ASN A 309 11.57 -6.49 -20.25
CA ASN A 309 12.51 -6.20 -21.33
C ASN A 309 12.72 -4.69 -21.51
N GLY A 310 13.99 -4.28 -21.50
CA GLY A 310 14.40 -2.89 -21.72
C GLY A 310 14.26 -1.98 -20.49
N THR A 311 13.99 -2.53 -19.33
CA THR A 311 13.98 -1.79 -18.05
C THR A 311 15.23 -2.08 -17.24
N LEU A 312 15.45 -1.27 -16.21
CA LEU A 312 16.54 -1.47 -15.27
C LEU A 312 16.31 -2.72 -14.43
N THR A 313 17.40 -3.46 -14.22
CA THR A 313 17.44 -4.48 -13.17
C THR A 313 17.34 -3.82 -11.78
N LEU A 314 16.99 -4.60 -10.77
CA LEU A 314 16.98 -4.09 -9.39
C LEU A 314 18.31 -3.46 -8.98
N ALA A 315 19.45 -4.09 -9.33
CA ALA A 315 20.79 -3.55 -9.04
C ALA A 315 21.01 -2.17 -9.70
N GLU A 316 20.63 -2.04 -10.96
CA GLU A 316 20.77 -0.77 -11.68
C GLU A 316 19.92 0.35 -11.09
N ARG A 317 18.78 0.03 -10.45
CA ARG A 317 17.95 1.03 -9.75
C ARG A 317 18.63 1.62 -8.52
N PHE A 318 19.45 0.86 -7.82
CA PHE A 318 20.28 1.39 -6.73
C PHE A 318 21.42 2.29 -7.21
N GLU A 319 21.76 2.24 -8.48
CA GLU A 319 22.85 3.04 -9.07
C GLU A 319 22.32 4.23 -9.88
N THR A 320 21.06 4.20 -10.32
CA THR A 320 20.47 5.21 -11.19
C THR A 320 19.84 6.35 -10.37
N ASP A 321 20.21 7.59 -10.71
CA ASP A 321 19.60 8.77 -10.06
C ASP A 321 18.12 8.88 -10.40
N ALA A 322 17.28 9.10 -9.39
CA ALA A 322 15.85 9.28 -9.56
C ALA A 322 15.52 10.57 -10.35
N VAL A 323 16.38 11.59 -10.19
CA VAL A 323 16.31 12.85 -10.93
C VAL A 323 17.69 13.15 -11.50
N GLY A 324 17.77 13.38 -12.79
CA GLY A 324 19.02 13.73 -13.47
C GLY A 324 19.57 15.09 -13.04
N SER A 325 20.81 15.37 -13.40
CA SER A 325 21.45 16.66 -13.12
C SER A 325 20.77 17.86 -13.80
N ASP A 326 19.94 17.60 -14.77
CA ASP A 326 19.07 18.57 -15.47
C ASP A 326 17.73 18.83 -14.74
N GLY A 327 17.50 18.12 -13.63
CA GLY A 327 16.27 18.23 -12.85
C GLY A 327 15.10 17.39 -13.41
N ILE A 328 15.38 16.53 -14.39
CA ILE A 328 14.36 15.69 -15.03
C ILE A 328 14.33 14.32 -14.34
N ALA A 329 13.11 13.82 -14.02
CA ALA A 329 12.94 12.50 -13.46
C ALA A 329 13.38 11.41 -14.45
N TYR A 330 14.03 10.37 -13.94
CA TYR A 330 14.44 9.24 -14.77
C TYR A 330 13.22 8.57 -15.41
N ILE A 331 13.35 8.28 -16.69
CA ILE A 331 12.32 7.57 -17.47
C ILE A 331 12.98 6.35 -18.10
N ASP A 332 12.37 5.19 -17.94
CA ASP A 332 12.86 3.97 -18.58
C ASP A 332 12.92 4.14 -20.11
N PRO A 333 14.00 3.66 -20.76
CA PRO A 333 14.23 3.88 -22.20
C PRO A 333 13.09 3.43 -23.10
N VAL A 334 12.36 2.40 -22.72
CA VAL A 334 11.18 1.91 -23.45
C VAL A 334 10.08 2.96 -23.56
N ASN A 335 10.11 3.98 -22.70
CA ASN A 335 9.12 5.06 -22.62
C ASN A 335 9.67 6.42 -23.04
N ALA A 336 10.89 6.48 -23.58
CA ALA A 336 11.59 7.73 -23.88
C ALA A 336 10.89 8.67 -24.87
N GLY A 337 9.91 8.19 -25.62
CA GLY A 337 9.10 9.03 -26.52
C GLY A 337 7.99 9.85 -25.85
N ALA A 338 7.72 9.61 -24.56
CA ALA A 338 6.62 10.24 -23.82
C ALA A 338 7.11 11.31 -22.81
N SER A 339 8.28 11.87 -23.02
CA SER A 339 9.14 12.50 -22.02
C SER A 339 8.51 13.60 -21.14
N SER A 340 7.83 14.60 -21.69
CA SER A 340 7.42 15.77 -20.88
C SER A 340 6.29 15.49 -19.88
N MET A 341 5.44 14.52 -20.17
CA MET A 341 4.34 14.15 -19.29
C MET A 341 4.80 13.17 -18.21
N MET A 342 5.71 12.25 -18.59
CA MET A 342 6.36 11.33 -17.65
C MET A 342 7.16 12.07 -16.59
N ASP A 343 7.89 13.12 -16.96
CA ASP A 343 8.64 13.94 -16.03
C ASP A 343 7.73 14.49 -14.92
N ASN A 344 6.54 14.94 -15.26
CA ASN A 344 5.57 15.44 -14.28
C ASN A 344 5.01 14.32 -13.40
N LEU A 345 4.76 13.14 -13.96
CA LEU A 345 4.22 12.01 -13.21
C LEU A 345 5.18 11.50 -12.13
N TYR A 346 6.49 11.53 -12.42
CA TYR A 346 7.51 11.00 -11.50
C TYR A 346 8.18 12.02 -10.58
N GLN A 347 7.82 13.29 -10.67
CA GLN A 347 8.39 14.34 -9.80
C GLN A 347 8.11 14.18 -8.30
N ALA A 348 7.17 13.34 -7.92
CA ALA A 348 6.88 13.09 -6.50
C ALA A 348 8.04 12.41 -5.77
N GLN A 349 8.85 11.61 -6.47
CA GLN A 349 10.06 11.02 -5.93
C GLN A 349 11.17 12.09 -5.89
N THR A 350 11.74 12.28 -4.72
CA THR A 350 12.81 13.28 -4.49
C THR A 350 14.15 12.79 -5.01
N ASP A 351 15.16 13.64 -4.89
CA ASP A 351 16.59 13.35 -5.14
C ASP A 351 17.04 12.01 -4.55
N GLY A 352 18.13 11.50 -5.04
CA GLY A 352 18.74 10.24 -4.67
C GLY A 352 18.61 9.20 -5.77
N LYS A 353 18.67 7.94 -5.37
CA LYS A 353 18.56 6.83 -6.33
C LYS A 353 17.12 6.38 -6.51
N LEU A 354 16.84 5.73 -7.63
CA LEU A 354 15.53 5.11 -7.86
C LEU A 354 15.18 4.12 -6.75
N ALA A 355 16.15 3.35 -6.29
CA ALA A 355 16.03 2.47 -5.15
C ALA A 355 17.04 2.85 -4.06
N GLU A 356 16.63 2.91 -2.81
CA GLU A 356 17.50 3.25 -1.69
C GLU A 356 17.17 2.49 -0.42
N LEU A 357 18.22 2.13 0.32
CA LEU A 357 18.15 1.68 1.70
C LEU A 357 19.08 2.57 2.56
N SER A 358 18.73 3.87 2.70
CA SER A 358 19.63 4.87 3.29
C SER A 358 19.34 5.15 4.75
N ASN A 359 20.39 5.08 5.60
CA ASN A 359 20.32 5.39 7.03
C ASN A 359 19.30 4.56 7.82
N ASN A 360 19.01 3.34 7.36
CA ASN A 360 18.13 2.44 8.09
C ASN A 360 18.90 1.67 9.17
N ILE A 361 18.19 1.20 10.18
CA ILE A 361 18.70 0.28 11.19
C ILE A 361 18.02 -1.07 10.98
N ILE A 362 18.82 -2.12 10.95
CA ILE A 362 18.35 -3.49 10.79
C ILE A 362 18.74 -4.28 12.03
N SER A 363 17.82 -5.01 12.61
CA SER A 363 18.06 -5.83 13.80
C SER A 363 17.28 -7.14 13.71
N GLY A 364 17.94 -8.24 14.07
CA GLY A 364 17.27 -9.54 14.18
C GLY A 364 17.22 -10.37 12.89
N PHE A 365 17.98 -9.99 11.88
CA PHE A 365 18.00 -10.67 10.58
C PHE A 365 18.99 -11.83 10.49
N GLY A 366 19.62 -12.24 11.57
CA GLY A 366 20.65 -13.29 11.50
C GLY A 366 21.80 -12.89 10.54
N ASP A 367 22.31 -13.86 9.81
CA ASP A 367 23.34 -13.60 8.79
C ASP A 367 22.70 -13.23 7.46
N ILE A 368 22.56 -11.91 7.21
CA ILE A 368 22.05 -11.37 5.94
C ILE A 368 23.06 -11.51 4.78
N SER A 369 24.27 -12.01 5.05
CA SER A 369 25.25 -12.27 3.97
C SER A 369 24.79 -13.37 3.02
N ASP A 370 23.89 -14.23 3.46
CA ASP A 370 23.30 -15.28 2.63
C ASP A 370 22.05 -14.84 1.86
N ASP A 371 21.58 -13.59 2.07
CA ASP A 371 20.46 -13.04 1.31
C ASP A 371 20.93 -12.59 -0.08
N PRO A 372 20.57 -13.29 -1.17
CA PRO A 372 21.05 -12.99 -2.50
C PRO A 372 20.63 -11.60 -3.00
N TYR A 373 19.60 -11.04 -2.42
CA TYR A 373 19.14 -9.68 -2.77
C TYR A 373 19.86 -8.60 -1.97
N TYR A 374 20.36 -8.91 -0.80
CA TYR A 374 21.18 -7.96 -0.02
C TYR A 374 22.52 -7.65 -0.67
N ASP A 375 23.08 -8.60 -1.41
CA ASP A 375 24.32 -8.38 -2.17
C ASP A 375 24.13 -7.40 -3.33
N ILE A 376 22.93 -7.21 -3.82
CA ILE A 376 22.59 -6.23 -4.85
C ILE A 376 22.62 -4.80 -4.28
N VAL A 377 22.32 -4.63 -3.00
CA VAL A 377 22.35 -3.32 -2.34
C VAL A 377 23.79 -2.80 -2.30
N PRO A 378 24.08 -1.60 -2.84
CA PRO A 378 25.42 -1.04 -2.80
C PRO A 378 26.01 -1.00 -1.39
N ALA A 379 27.27 -1.33 -1.23
CA ALA A 379 27.94 -1.40 0.08
C ALA A 379 27.82 -0.07 0.88
N SER A 380 27.72 1.07 0.18
CA SER A 380 27.49 2.38 0.80
C SER A 380 26.10 2.55 1.40
N MET A 381 25.14 1.74 1.02
CA MET A 381 23.76 1.73 1.51
C MET A 381 23.51 0.55 2.46
N ARG A 382 24.43 -0.39 2.54
CA ARG A 382 24.32 -1.52 3.46
C ARG A 382 24.41 -1.03 4.89
N VAL A 383 23.43 -1.38 5.67
CA VAL A 383 23.23 -0.89 7.03
C VAL A 383 24.05 -1.72 8.02
N THR A 384 24.45 -1.11 9.11
CA THR A 384 25.04 -1.82 10.22
C THR A 384 23.98 -2.68 10.89
N ASN A 385 24.14 -4.00 10.80
CA ASN A 385 23.32 -4.93 11.57
C ASN A 385 23.62 -4.75 13.05
N ILE A 386 22.60 -4.41 13.84
CA ILE A 386 22.73 -4.37 15.31
C ILE A 386 22.31 -5.74 15.81
N GLU A 387 23.25 -6.52 16.31
CA GLU A 387 22.95 -7.82 16.90
C GLU A 387 21.89 -7.70 18.00
N THR A 388 20.90 -8.56 17.93
CA THR A 388 19.67 -8.56 18.74
C THR A 388 19.85 -8.83 20.23
N ALA A 389 21.05 -9.06 20.72
CA ALA A 389 21.27 -9.45 22.11
C ALA A 389 20.84 -8.39 23.13
N GLU A 390 20.59 -7.15 22.73
CA GLU A 390 20.41 -6.02 23.63
C GLU A 390 19.07 -5.26 23.55
N LEU A 391 18.16 -5.62 22.63
CA LEU A 391 16.85 -4.94 22.57
C LEU A 391 15.79 -5.74 23.34
N PRO A 392 15.25 -5.24 24.46
CA PRO A 392 14.24 -5.95 25.27
C PRO A 392 12.85 -6.00 24.64
N ILE A 393 12.75 -5.84 23.32
CA ILE A 393 11.48 -5.71 22.58
C ILE A 393 10.72 -7.04 22.51
N ARG A 394 11.37 -8.19 22.73
CA ARG A 394 10.69 -9.50 22.78
C ARG A 394 9.57 -9.62 23.82
N SER A 395 9.51 -8.71 24.81
CA SER A 395 8.46 -8.71 25.81
C SER A 395 7.20 -7.93 25.42
N LEU A 396 7.26 -7.08 24.39
CA LEU A 396 6.12 -6.30 23.92
C LEU A 396 5.22 -7.07 22.94
N VAL A 397 5.75 -8.08 22.26
CA VAL A 397 5.03 -8.89 21.25
C VAL A 397 4.24 -10.05 21.88
N ARG A 398 4.39 -10.31 23.18
CA ARG A 398 3.73 -11.44 23.88
C ARG A 398 2.64 -11.01 24.87
N ALA A 399 2.27 -9.75 24.93
CA ALA A 399 1.23 -9.28 25.83
C ALA A 399 -0.16 -9.21 25.18
#